data_adad5798b4016a8d1ea832f8053babf1
#
_entry.id   adad5798b4016a8d1ea832f8053babf1
#
_cell.length_a   1.000
_cell.length_b   1.000
_cell.length_c   1.000
_cell.angle_alpha   90.00
_cell.angle_beta   90.00
_cell.angle_gamma   90.00
#
_symmetry.space_group_name_H-M   'P 1'
#
loop_
_entity.id
_entity.type
_entity.pdbx_description
1 polymer ?
#
loop_
_entity_poly.entity_id
_entity_poly.type
_entity_poly.pdbx_seq_one_letter_code
_entity_poly.pdbx_strand_id
1 'polypeptide(L)'
;MVISPENILLVGAILLFLSVLVGKTGAKFGVPALLLFLGVGMLAGSDGFGIYFDSPQIAQFIGTVALCIILFSGGMDTHYREIKPILAPGVTLATLGVLMTTIITGLFIYSLSDLLPGNFQLGLLESMLLAAVMSSTDSASVFSILRSKGISLKERLRPTLELESGSNDPMAVSYTHLTLPTIA
;
A
#
# COMPACT_ATOMS: atom_id res chain seq x y z
N MET A 1 -6.35 -19.41 18.37
CA MET A 1 -5.74 -20.55 17.66
C MET A 1 -4.36 -20.14 17.22
N VAL A 2 -3.30 -20.85 17.63
CA VAL A 2 -1.93 -20.55 17.17
C VAL A 2 -1.76 -21.15 15.78
N ILE A 3 -1.24 -20.36 14.83
CA ILE A 3 -0.99 -20.85 13.47
C ILE A 3 0.22 -21.78 13.50
N SER A 4 -0.02 -23.07 13.29
CA SER A 4 1.02 -24.08 13.08
C SER A 4 1.25 -24.29 11.58
N PRO A 5 2.40 -24.84 11.16
CA PRO A 5 2.64 -25.16 9.74
C PRO A 5 1.55 -26.06 9.11
N GLU A 6 0.92 -26.90 9.92
CA GLU A 6 -0.15 -27.80 9.49
C GLU A 6 -1.47 -27.05 9.21
N ASN A 7 -1.74 -26.00 9.96
CA ASN A 7 -2.97 -25.21 9.86
C ASN A 7 -2.85 -24.00 8.92
N ILE A 8 -1.64 -23.58 8.58
CA ILE A 8 -1.41 -22.34 7.81
C ILE A 8 -2.08 -22.38 6.44
N LEU A 9 -2.05 -23.54 5.79
CA LEU A 9 -2.68 -23.72 4.48
C LEU A 9 -4.21 -23.67 4.58
N LEU A 10 -4.76 -24.32 5.60
CA LEU A 10 -6.21 -24.33 5.81
C LEU A 10 -6.72 -22.92 6.17
N VAL A 11 -6.09 -22.28 7.14
CA VAL A 11 -6.45 -20.91 7.57
C VAL A 11 -6.28 -19.94 6.41
N GLY A 12 -5.16 -20.01 5.69
CA GLY A 12 -4.90 -19.17 4.52
C GLY A 12 -5.94 -19.38 3.41
N ALA A 13 -6.30 -20.64 3.12
CA ALA A 13 -7.32 -20.94 2.11
C ALA A 13 -8.71 -20.39 2.50
N ILE A 14 -9.10 -20.54 3.77
CA ILE A 14 -10.38 -19.99 4.27
C ILE A 14 -10.38 -18.46 4.20
N LEU A 15 -9.30 -17.81 4.65
CA LEU A 15 -9.19 -16.35 4.60
C LEU A 15 -9.22 -15.81 3.17
N LEU A 16 -8.51 -16.46 2.24
CA LEU A 16 -8.55 -16.12 0.82
C LEU A 16 -9.95 -16.29 0.24
N PHE A 17 -10.61 -17.40 0.53
CA PHE A 17 -11.97 -17.65 0.06
C PHE A 17 -12.94 -16.59 0.58
N LEU A 18 -12.91 -16.28 1.87
CA LEU A 18 -13.72 -15.23 2.48
C LEU A 18 -13.40 -13.86 1.87
N SER A 19 -12.13 -13.53 1.67
CA SER A 19 -11.70 -12.27 1.05
C SER A 19 -12.25 -12.12 -0.37
N VAL A 20 -12.23 -13.18 -1.18
CA VAL A 20 -12.80 -13.16 -2.54
C VAL A 20 -14.32 -12.94 -2.49
N LEU A 21 -15.04 -13.62 -1.60
CA LEU A 21 -16.48 -13.43 -1.44
C LEU A 21 -16.84 -12.01 -1.01
N VAL A 22 -16.15 -11.51 0.01
CA VAL A 22 -16.36 -10.17 0.55
C VAL A 22 -15.97 -9.10 -0.47
N GLY A 23 -14.85 -9.26 -1.17
CA GLY A 23 -14.41 -8.35 -2.23
C GLY A 23 -15.41 -8.26 -3.38
N LYS A 24 -15.95 -9.42 -3.83
CA LYS A 24 -16.98 -9.47 -4.88
C LYS A 24 -18.29 -8.79 -4.46
N THR A 25 -18.66 -8.94 -3.19
CA THR A 25 -19.89 -8.32 -2.64
C THR A 25 -19.68 -6.82 -2.43
N GLY A 26 -18.54 -6.42 -1.87
CA GLY A 26 -18.22 -5.03 -1.59
C GLY A 26 -18.10 -4.14 -2.83
N ALA A 27 -17.66 -4.70 -3.95
CA ALA A 27 -17.62 -4.00 -5.23
C ALA A 27 -18.99 -3.46 -5.65
N LYS A 28 -20.09 -4.14 -5.27
CA LYS A 28 -21.47 -3.70 -5.54
C LYS A 28 -21.85 -2.47 -4.70
N PHE A 29 -21.26 -2.32 -3.52
CA PHE A 29 -21.52 -1.20 -2.60
C PHE A 29 -20.51 -0.05 -2.77
N GLY A 30 -19.55 -0.18 -3.69
CA GLY A 30 -18.54 0.85 -3.93
C GLY A 30 -17.47 0.96 -2.83
N VAL A 31 -17.38 -0.04 -1.97
CA VAL A 31 -16.35 -0.09 -0.91
C VAL A 31 -15.05 -0.62 -1.51
N PRO A 32 -13.90 0.05 -1.27
CA PRO A 32 -12.60 -0.44 -1.73
C PRO A 32 -12.30 -1.85 -1.19
N ALA A 33 -11.89 -2.77 -2.06
CA ALA A 33 -11.61 -4.17 -1.70
C ALA A 33 -10.56 -4.29 -0.58
N LEU A 34 -9.57 -3.40 -0.58
CA LEU A 34 -8.52 -3.36 0.44
C LEU A 34 -9.06 -3.19 1.86
N LEU A 35 -10.03 -2.26 2.04
CA LEU A 35 -10.68 -2.05 3.35
C LEU A 35 -11.46 -3.29 3.80
N LEU A 36 -12.08 -3.99 2.85
CA LEU A 36 -12.81 -5.21 3.15
C LEU A 36 -11.86 -6.36 3.54
N PHE A 37 -10.72 -6.47 2.86
CA PHE A 37 -9.70 -7.48 3.22
C PHE A 37 -9.08 -7.18 4.59
N LEU A 38 -8.82 -5.91 4.88
CA LEU A 38 -8.38 -5.48 6.20
C LEU A 38 -9.42 -5.84 7.27
N GLY A 39 -10.70 -5.56 7.02
CA GLY A 39 -11.81 -5.92 7.92
C GLY A 39 -11.90 -7.43 8.17
N VAL A 40 -11.77 -8.26 7.12
CA VAL A 40 -11.73 -9.73 7.27
C VAL A 40 -10.53 -10.15 8.12
N GLY A 41 -9.35 -9.55 7.89
CA GLY A 41 -8.16 -9.83 8.69
C GLY A 41 -8.31 -9.45 10.16
N MET A 42 -8.89 -8.29 10.45
CA MET A 42 -9.17 -7.83 11.81
C MET A 42 -10.17 -8.73 12.53
N LEU A 43 -11.25 -9.14 11.86
CA LEU A 43 -12.23 -10.07 12.43
C LEU A 43 -11.64 -11.47 12.67
N ALA A 44 -10.72 -11.91 11.82
CA ALA A 44 -10.05 -13.20 12.01
C ALA A 44 -8.97 -13.15 13.11
N GLY A 45 -8.41 -11.97 13.36
CA GLY A 45 -7.29 -11.77 14.28
C GLY A 45 -7.58 -12.06 15.74
N SER A 46 -6.64 -11.67 16.61
CA SER A 46 -6.68 -11.92 18.06
C SER A 46 -7.93 -11.39 18.74
N ASP A 47 -8.41 -10.23 18.31
CA ASP A 47 -9.55 -9.53 18.90
C ASP A 47 -10.91 -10.02 18.35
N GLY A 48 -10.90 -10.81 17.26
CA GLY A 48 -12.10 -11.40 16.67
C GLY A 48 -12.19 -12.92 16.92
N PHE A 49 -11.90 -13.72 15.88
CA PHE A 49 -11.98 -15.17 15.98
C PHE A 49 -10.80 -15.83 16.73
N GLY A 50 -9.87 -15.04 17.25
CA GLY A 50 -8.75 -15.53 18.08
C GLY A 50 -7.66 -16.25 17.29
N ILE A 51 -7.44 -15.89 16.02
CA ILE A 51 -6.30 -16.38 15.25
C ILE A 51 -5.09 -15.53 15.61
N TYR A 52 -4.12 -16.13 16.30
CA TYR A 52 -2.86 -15.48 16.64
C TYR A 52 -1.86 -15.68 15.51
N PHE A 53 -1.54 -14.58 14.83
CA PHE A 53 -0.49 -14.50 13.83
C PHE A 53 0.54 -13.47 14.30
N ASP A 54 1.56 -13.94 15.01
CA ASP A 54 2.60 -13.10 15.62
C ASP A 54 3.97 -13.51 15.07
N SER A 55 4.14 -13.37 13.76
CA SER A 55 5.42 -13.62 13.10
C SER A 55 5.67 -12.58 12.03
N PRO A 56 6.42 -11.50 12.36
CA PRO A 56 6.79 -10.45 11.40
C PRO A 56 7.54 -11.01 10.18
N GLN A 57 8.36 -12.05 10.36
CA GLN A 57 9.14 -12.67 9.29
C GLN A 57 8.23 -13.36 8.25
N ILE A 58 7.22 -14.10 8.73
CA ILE A 58 6.24 -14.76 7.83
C ILE A 58 5.38 -13.70 7.15
N ALA A 59 4.96 -12.66 7.87
CA ALA A 59 4.21 -11.54 7.30
C ALA A 59 5.00 -10.85 6.18
N GLN A 60 6.27 -10.55 6.43
CA GLN A 60 7.18 -9.95 5.45
C GLN A 60 7.36 -10.86 4.23
N PHE A 61 7.56 -12.15 4.42
CA PHE A 61 7.71 -13.11 3.33
C PHE A 61 6.46 -13.17 2.45
N ILE A 62 5.28 -13.31 3.05
CA ILE A 62 4.00 -13.34 2.33
C ILE A 62 3.77 -12.01 1.60
N GLY A 63 4.03 -10.88 2.25
CA GLY A 63 3.91 -9.56 1.65
C GLY A 63 4.86 -9.38 0.45
N THR A 64 6.10 -9.84 0.56
CA THR A 64 7.08 -9.77 -0.54
C THR A 64 6.63 -10.62 -1.73
N VAL A 65 6.17 -11.85 -1.50
CA VAL A 65 5.65 -12.72 -2.57
C VAL A 65 4.42 -12.11 -3.24
N ALA A 66 3.48 -11.60 -2.43
CA ALA A 66 2.29 -10.93 -2.95
C ALA A 66 2.66 -9.68 -3.78
N LEU A 67 3.59 -8.86 -3.30
CA LEU A 67 4.08 -7.68 -4.01
C LEU A 67 4.73 -8.06 -5.35
N CYS A 68 5.57 -9.10 -5.38
CA CYS A 68 6.17 -9.59 -6.63
C CYS A 68 5.10 -10.01 -7.65
N ILE A 69 4.04 -10.70 -7.22
CA ILE A 69 2.95 -11.13 -8.10
C ILE A 69 2.17 -9.91 -8.62
N ILE A 70 1.88 -8.95 -7.75
CA ILE A 70 1.14 -7.72 -8.11
C ILE A 70 1.95 -6.91 -9.13
N LEU A 71 3.24 -6.67 -8.87
CA LEU A 71 4.12 -5.92 -9.77
C LEU A 71 4.31 -6.64 -11.11
N PHE A 72 4.46 -7.97 -11.09
CA PHE A 72 4.57 -8.77 -12.30
C PHE A 72 3.28 -8.67 -13.14
N SER A 73 2.12 -8.87 -12.51
CA SER A 73 0.82 -8.76 -13.18
C SER A 73 0.58 -7.36 -13.76
N GLY A 74 0.89 -6.31 -12.98
CA GLY A 74 0.81 -4.93 -13.45
C GLY A 74 1.74 -4.65 -14.64
N GLY A 75 2.99 -5.13 -14.56
CA GLY A 75 3.97 -4.98 -15.65
C GLY A 75 3.57 -5.70 -16.94
N MET A 76 2.94 -6.88 -16.83
CA MET A 76 2.44 -7.63 -17.99
C MET A 76 1.31 -6.90 -18.73
N ASP A 77 0.45 -6.20 -17.99
CA ASP A 77 -0.67 -5.45 -18.56
C ASP A 77 -0.24 -4.12 -19.20
N THR A 78 1.02 -3.72 -19.01
CA THR A 78 1.52 -2.41 -19.39
C THR A 78 2.21 -2.43 -20.76
N HIS A 79 1.69 -1.65 -21.72
CA HIS A 79 2.25 -1.58 -23.05
C HIS A 79 3.35 -0.52 -23.17
N TYR A 80 4.57 -0.90 -23.53
CA TYR A 80 5.72 0.01 -23.69
C TYR A 80 5.44 1.24 -24.56
N ARG A 81 4.66 1.08 -25.64
CA ARG A 81 4.27 2.19 -26.53
C ARG A 81 3.45 3.28 -25.83
N GLU A 82 2.68 2.91 -24.81
CA GLU A 82 1.87 3.83 -24.03
C GLU A 82 2.69 4.55 -22.97
N ILE A 83 3.70 3.87 -22.41
CA ILE A 83 4.57 4.41 -21.36
C ILE A 83 5.61 5.37 -21.92
N LYS A 84 6.24 5.05 -23.06
CA LYS A 84 7.34 5.85 -23.61
C LYS A 84 7.09 7.37 -23.62
N PRO A 85 5.92 7.88 -24.07
CA PRO A 85 5.67 9.32 -24.13
C PRO A 85 5.37 9.96 -22.78
N ILE A 86 5.09 9.16 -21.73
CA ILE A 86 4.74 9.63 -20.38
C ILE A 86 5.81 9.28 -19.35
N LEU A 87 6.95 8.74 -19.80
CA LEU A 87 8.01 8.27 -18.91
C LEU A 87 8.58 9.42 -18.06
N ALA A 88 8.85 10.57 -18.68
CA ALA A 88 9.35 11.73 -17.95
C ALA A 88 8.35 12.24 -16.90
N PRO A 89 7.09 12.58 -17.21
CA PRO A 89 6.15 13.01 -16.19
C PRO A 89 5.84 11.94 -15.14
N GLY A 90 5.72 10.67 -15.52
CA GLY A 90 5.47 9.57 -14.58
C GLY A 90 6.60 9.40 -13.57
N VAL A 91 7.85 9.35 -14.03
CA VAL A 91 9.03 9.27 -13.16
C VAL A 91 9.16 10.52 -12.27
N THR A 92 8.90 11.70 -12.80
CA THR A 92 8.93 12.94 -12.02
C THR A 92 7.88 12.92 -10.90
N LEU A 93 6.66 12.48 -11.20
CA LEU A 93 5.61 12.34 -10.18
C LEU A 93 5.98 11.28 -9.14
N ALA A 94 6.47 10.12 -9.57
CA ALA A 94 6.86 9.04 -8.66
C ALA A 94 8.07 9.40 -7.77
N THR A 95 8.93 10.32 -8.20
CA THR A 95 10.11 10.75 -7.42
C THR A 95 9.87 12.05 -6.67
N LEU A 96 9.79 13.16 -7.40
CA LEU A 96 9.61 14.48 -6.79
C LEU A 96 8.24 14.63 -6.12
N GLY A 97 7.18 14.02 -6.69
CA GLY A 97 5.86 14.02 -6.09
C GLY A 97 5.87 13.34 -4.71
N VAL A 98 6.44 12.13 -4.63
CA VAL A 98 6.59 11.39 -3.37
C VAL A 98 7.47 12.13 -2.38
N LEU A 99 8.58 12.73 -2.83
CA LEU A 99 9.45 13.53 -1.97
C LEU A 99 8.69 14.73 -1.38
N MET A 100 7.97 15.47 -2.21
CA MET A 100 7.17 16.63 -1.77
C MET A 100 6.06 16.20 -0.80
N THR A 101 5.37 15.09 -1.08
CA THR A 101 4.37 14.54 -0.18
C THR A 101 4.99 14.16 1.16
N THR A 102 6.15 13.48 1.15
CA THR A 102 6.88 13.11 2.37
C THR A 102 7.26 14.35 3.19
N ILE A 103 7.81 15.40 2.56
CA ILE A 103 8.21 16.61 3.26
C ILE A 103 6.99 17.33 3.85
N ILE A 104 5.96 17.58 3.05
CA ILE A 104 4.77 18.31 3.50
C ILE A 104 4.05 17.55 4.62
N THR A 105 3.83 16.25 4.44
CA THR A 105 3.17 15.40 5.44
C THR A 105 4.02 15.26 6.69
N GLY A 106 5.35 15.10 6.55
CA GLY A 106 6.26 15.01 7.68
C GLY A 106 6.31 16.28 8.53
N LEU A 107 6.36 17.45 7.89
CA LEU A 107 6.28 18.74 8.59
C LEU A 107 4.92 18.93 9.26
N PHE A 108 3.84 18.49 8.61
CA PHE A 108 2.51 18.53 9.20
C PHE A 108 2.40 17.65 10.44
N ILE A 109 2.89 16.40 10.36
CA ILE A 109 2.91 15.46 11.51
C ILE A 109 3.76 16.02 12.65
N TYR A 110 4.93 16.56 12.35
CA TYR A 110 5.81 17.19 13.33
C TYR A 110 5.10 18.35 14.04
N SER A 111 4.51 19.28 13.29
CA SER A 111 3.77 20.41 13.86
C SER A 111 2.55 19.96 14.67
N LEU A 112 1.85 18.92 14.21
CA LEU A 112 0.69 18.37 14.92
C LEU A 112 1.12 17.68 16.23
N SER A 113 2.24 16.95 16.24
CA SER A 113 2.75 16.29 17.43
C SER A 113 3.17 17.30 18.52
N ASP A 114 3.69 18.45 18.12
CA ASP A 114 4.05 19.54 19.03
C ASP A 114 2.83 20.27 19.62
N LEU A 115 1.73 20.29 18.87
CA LEU A 115 0.47 20.92 19.28
C LEU A 115 -0.39 20.04 20.20
N LEU A 116 -0.24 18.72 20.14
CA LEU A 116 -1.05 17.77 20.92
C LEU A 116 -0.55 17.70 22.37
N PRO A 117 -1.44 17.89 23.38
CA PRO A 117 -1.08 17.72 24.78
C PRO A 117 -0.87 16.24 25.09
N GLY A 118 0.33 15.87 25.53
CA GLY A 118 0.66 14.49 25.95
C GLY A 118 2.10 14.11 25.66
N ASN A 119 2.48 12.89 26.03
CA ASN A 119 3.83 12.34 25.80
C ASN A 119 4.09 11.86 24.36
N PHE A 120 3.26 12.27 23.41
CA PHE A 120 3.38 11.86 22.01
C PHE A 120 4.12 12.94 21.21
N GLN A 121 5.38 13.16 21.55
CA GLN A 121 6.25 14.07 20.80
C GLN A 121 7.08 13.24 19.82
N LEU A 122 6.85 13.43 18.53
CA LEU A 122 7.68 12.87 17.47
C LEU A 122 8.75 13.88 17.07
N GLY A 123 9.98 13.43 17.00
CA GLY A 123 11.06 14.22 16.40
C GLY A 123 10.82 14.45 14.90
N LEU A 124 11.52 15.43 14.31
CA LEU A 124 11.40 15.74 12.90
C LEU A 124 11.68 14.51 12.00
N LEU A 125 12.74 13.75 12.32
CA LEU A 125 13.12 12.57 11.53
C LEU A 125 12.10 11.43 11.67
N GLU A 126 11.55 11.21 12.86
CA GLU A 126 10.49 10.23 13.10
C GLU A 126 9.21 10.59 12.33
N SER A 127 8.87 11.89 12.31
CA SER A 127 7.74 12.41 11.53
C SER A 127 7.98 12.25 10.03
N MET A 128 9.20 12.47 9.54
CA MET A 128 9.57 12.26 8.15
C MET A 128 9.55 10.77 7.78
N LEU A 129 10.02 9.88 8.68
CA LEU A 129 9.94 8.43 8.48
C LEU A 129 8.49 7.97 8.33
N LEU A 130 7.61 8.40 9.24
CA LEU A 130 6.19 8.09 9.19
C LEU A 130 5.56 8.60 7.89
N ALA A 131 5.88 9.82 7.50
CA ALA A 131 5.40 10.41 6.25
C ALA A 131 5.92 9.67 5.01
N ALA A 132 7.18 9.24 4.99
CA ALA A 132 7.75 8.46 3.90
C ALA A 132 7.03 7.12 3.70
N VAL A 133 6.72 6.41 4.81
CA VAL A 133 5.92 5.17 4.76
C VAL A 133 4.52 5.42 4.19
N MET A 134 3.91 6.56 4.51
CA MET A 134 2.56 6.92 4.08
C MET A 134 2.49 7.57 2.69
N SER A 135 3.63 7.94 2.10
CA SER A 135 3.68 8.73 0.86
C SER A 135 3.45 7.92 -0.42
N SER A 136 3.53 6.60 -0.33
CA SER A 136 3.25 5.71 -1.45
C SER A 136 1.75 5.58 -1.69
N THR A 137 1.34 5.54 -2.96
CA THR A 137 -0.03 5.29 -3.39
C THR A 137 -0.20 3.83 -3.81
N ASP A 138 -1.31 3.20 -3.40
CA ASP A 138 -1.60 1.81 -3.75
C ASP A 138 -2.10 1.70 -5.20
N SER A 139 -1.23 1.24 -6.09
CA SER A 139 -1.54 1.00 -7.49
C SER A 139 -2.68 -0.01 -7.69
N ALA A 140 -2.73 -1.07 -6.89
CA ALA A 140 -3.75 -2.10 -7.01
C ALA A 140 -5.16 -1.55 -6.75
N SER A 141 -5.31 -0.69 -5.75
CA SER A 141 -6.57 -0.01 -5.45
C SER A 141 -6.98 0.95 -6.56
N VAL A 142 -6.05 1.75 -7.08
CA VAL A 142 -6.33 2.68 -8.19
C VAL A 142 -6.82 1.92 -9.42
N PHE A 143 -6.13 0.84 -9.81
CA PHE A 143 -6.52 0.03 -10.97
C PHE A 143 -7.86 -0.68 -10.76
N SER A 144 -8.09 -1.22 -9.57
CA SER A 144 -9.35 -1.90 -9.29
C SER A 144 -10.54 -0.94 -9.39
N ILE A 145 -10.41 0.29 -8.91
CA ILE A 145 -11.45 1.32 -8.99
C ILE A 145 -11.68 1.75 -10.45
N LEU A 146 -10.62 2.01 -11.20
CA LEU A 146 -10.71 2.42 -12.60
C LEU A 146 -11.37 1.34 -13.47
N ARG A 147 -11.01 0.06 -13.25
CA ARG A 147 -11.58 -1.08 -13.97
C ARG A 147 -13.03 -1.35 -13.57
N SER A 148 -13.36 -1.34 -12.28
CA SER A 148 -14.69 -1.69 -11.77
C SER A 148 -15.78 -0.70 -12.18
N LYS A 149 -15.43 0.57 -12.32
CA LYS A 149 -16.38 1.65 -12.70
C LYS A 149 -16.36 1.97 -14.19
N GLY A 150 -15.55 1.29 -14.99
CA GLY A 150 -15.43 1.55 -16.43
C GLY A 150 -15.07 3.01 -16.75
N ILE A 151 -14.35 3.68 -15.83
CA ILE A 151 -13.97 5.08 -16.01
C ILE A 151 -12.90 5.16 -17.09
N SER A 152 -13.25 5.76 -18.23
CA SER A 152 -12.27 6.12 -19.25
C SER A 152 -11.66 7.46 -18.88
N LEU A 153 -10.38 7.44 -18.52
CA LEU A 153 -9.62 8.68 -18.32
C LEU A 153 -9.23 9.26 -19.68
N LYS A 154 -9.38 10.58 -19.80
CA LYS A 154 -8.98 11.30 -21.01
C LYS A 154 -7.48 11.26 -21.23
N GLU A 155 -7.07 11.29 -22.47
CA GLU A 155 -5.67 11.35 -22.92
C GLU A 155 -4.83 10.17 -22.38
N ARG A 156 -3.70 10.46 -21.75
CA ARG A 156 -2.74 9.47 -21.25
C ARG A 156 -2.72 9.38 -19.72
N LEU A 157 -3.77 9.84 -19.04
CA LEU A 157 -3.83 9.85 -17.58
C LEU A 157 -3.78 8.46 -16.99
N ARG A 158 -4.44 7.48 -17.61
CA ARG A 158 -4.43 6.10 -17.12
C ARG A 158 -3.00 5.52 -17.10
N PRO A 159 -2.25 5.45 -18.23
CA PRO A 159 -0.88 4.95 -18.19
C PRO A 159 0.06 5.80 -17.31
N THR A 160 -0.20 7.11 -17.13
CA THR A 160 0.58 7.96 -16.22
C THR A 160 0.37 7.55 -14.77
N LEU A 161 -0.88 7.31 -14.36
CA LEU A 161 -1.19 6.82 -13.01
C LEU A 161 -0.63 5.42 -12.78
N GLU A 162 -0.69 4.55 -13.80
CA GLU A 162 -0.11 3.21 -13.73
C GLU A 162 1.40 3.25 -13.52
N LEU A 163 2.09 4.09 -14.27
CA LEU A 163 3.54 4.27 -14.14
C LEU A 163 3.92 4.93 -12.81
N GLU A 164 3.20 5.97 -12.41
CA GLU A 164 3.44 6.68 -11.14
C GLU A 164 3.26 5.73 -9.96
N SER A 165 2.10 5.08 -9.84
CA SER A 165 1.81 4.20 -8.71
C SER A 165 2.68 2.94 -8.67
N GLY A 166 3.10 2.41 -9.82
CA GLY A 166 4.03 1.26 -9.85
C GLY A 166 5.48 1.64 -9.55
N SER A 167 5.82 2.94 -9.62
CA SER A 167 7.19 3.43 -9.42
C SER A 167 7.37 4.18 -8.10
N ASN A 168 6.31 4.62 -7.44
CA ASN A 168 6.38 5.38 -6.20
C ASN A 168 6.73 4.50 -4.98
N ASP A 169 6.33 3.23 -4.95
CA ASP A 169 6.68 2.30 -3.87
C ASP A 169 8.20 2.18 -3.66
N PRO A 170 9.01 1.88 -4.69
CA PRO A 170 10.47 1.87 -4.54
C PRO A 170 11.05 3.20 -4.08
N MET A 171 10.45 4.32 -4.47
CA MET A 171 10.91 5.65 -4.05
C MET A 171 10.56 5.95 -2.58
N ALA A 172 9.35 5.61 -2.15
CA ALA A 172 8.96 5.71 -0.74
C ALA A 172 9.86 4.85 0.16
N VAL A 173 10.16 3.61 -0.25
CA VAL A 173 11.13 2.74 0.45
C VAL A 173 12.53 3.38 0.50
N SER A 174 12.98 4.00 -0.59
CA SER A 174 14.27 4.70 -0.61
C SER A 174 14.30 5.86 0.39
N TYR A 175 13.22 6.63 0.50
CA TYR A 175 13.15 7.73 1.45
C TYR A 175 13.06 7.25 2.90
N THR A 176 12.37 6.14 3.18
CA THR A 176 12.41 5.51 4.52
C THR A 176 13.83 5.06 4.89
N HIS A 177 14.56 4.47 3.96
CA HIS A 177 15.94 4.07 4.21
C HIS A 177 16.90 5.25 4.41
N LEU A 178 16.63 6.41 3.80
CA LEU A 178 17.41 7.63 4.03
C LEU A 178 17.16 8.24 5.43
N THR A 179 15.98 8.04 5.99
CA THR A 179 15.62 8.58 7.31
C THR A 179 16.00 7.64 8.46
N LEU A 180 15.95 6.31 8.26
CA LEU A 180 16.26 5.31 9.28
C LEU A 180 17.66 5.43 9.89
N PRO A 181 18.77 5.58 9.11
CA PRO A 181 20.12 5.67 9.70
C PRO A 181 20.36 6.91 10.54
N THR A 182 19.52 7.92 10.42
CA THR A 182 19.64 9.18 11.16
C THR A 182 18.87 9.16 12.49
N ILE A 183 18.08 8.12 12.74
CA ILE A 183 17.30 7.91 13.97
C ILE A 183 18.03 6.92 14.91
N ALA A 184 18.89 6.06 14.36
CA ALA A 184 19.70 5.10 15.12
C ALA A 184 20.99 5.73 15.61
#